data_e57e9f7aa8762d523be3347a83cb26f1
#
_entry.id   e57e9f7aa8762d523be3347a83cb26f1
#
_cell.length_a   1.000
_cell.length_b   1.000
_cell.length_c   1.000
_cell.angle_alpha   90.00
_cell.angle_beta   90.00
_cell.angle_gamma   90.00
#
_symmetry.space_group_name_H-M   'P 1'
#
loop_
_entity.id
_entity.type
_entity.pdbx_description
1 polymer ?
#
loop_
_entity_poly.entity_id
_entity_poly.type
_entity_poly.pdbx_seq_one_letter_code
_entity_poly.pdbx_strand_id
1 'polypeptide(L)'
;MQLKVIDLAKRYGDLAVFSQVSLQVQSGEFVAIVGESGVGKSTLLNCLAGLDTWDQGTVHFNGLDLGQLSDDQLARLRRQHIGFVFQAFHVLPHLDVAQNVALPLMLLGQRDDRRVQAMLGAVGLTGLGGRLPQQLSGGQLQRVAMARALIHRPALLLADEPTGNLDPATAARVLDTLLEQTREHQAALVLVTHSQAAAQRAD
;
A
#
# COMPACT_ATOMS: atom_id res chain seq x y z
N MET A 1 -1.82 -18.84 -1.71
CA MET A 1 -2.70 -17.75 -2.22
C MET A 1 -2.78 -16.70 -1.15
N GLN A 2 -2.32 -15.49 -1.48
CA GLN A 2 -2.19 -14.38 -0.52
C GLN A 2 -3.52 -13.63 -0.34
N LEU A 3 -4.14 -13.26 -1.44
CA LEU A 3 -5.41 -12.52 -1.47
C LEU A 3 -6.37 -13.19 -2.45
N LYS A 4 -7.62 -13.38 -2.04
CA LYS A 4 -8.69 -13.89 -2.90
C LYS A 4 -9.95 -13.06 -2.69
N VAL A 5 -10.49 -12.54 -3.76
CA VAL A 5 -11.71 -11.73 -3.80
C VAL A 5 -12.72 -12.44 -4.70
N ILE A 6 -13.95 -12.56 -4.25
CA ILE A 6 -15.02 -13.25 -4.99
C ILE A 6 -16.25 -12.37 -5.00
N ASP A 7 -16.68 -11.98 -6.20
CA ASP A 7 -17.93 -11.24 -6.50
C ASP A 7 -18.17 -10.02 -5.60
N LEU A 8 -17.07 -9.30 -5.28
CA LEU A 8 -17.14 -8.15 -4.39
C LEU A 8 -17.94 -7.02 -5.02
N ALA A 9 -18.84 -6.43 -4.23
CA ALA A 9 -19.62 -5.27 -4.62
C ALA A 9 -19.69 -4.24 -3.49
N LYS A 10 -19.67 -2.96 -3.85
CA LYS A 10 -19.78 -1.83 -2.92
C LYS A 10 -20.77 -0.79 -3.44
N ARG A 11 -21.57 -0.28 -2.52
CA ARG A 11 -22.50 0.83 -2.74
C ARG A 11 -22.36 1.87 -1.64
N TYR A 12 -22.69 3.12 -1.95
CA TYR A 12 -22.96 4.19 -0.99
C TYR A 12 -24.39 4.69 -1.22
N GLY A 13 -25.31 4.28 -0.37
CA GLY A 13 -26.74 4.48 -0.58
C GLY A 13 -27.18 3.82 -1.89
N ASP A 14 -27.78 4.61 -2.80
CA ASP A 14 -28.22 4.11 -4.11
C ASP A 14 -27.13 4.06 -5.17
N LEU A 15 -25.96 4.66 -4.91
CA LEU A 15 -24.86 4.69 -5.87
C LEU A 15 -24.02 3.40 -5.80
N ALA A 16 -24.06 2.61 -6.87
CA ALA A 16 -23.13 1.50 -7.03
C ALA A 16 -21.72 2.04 -7.38
N VAL A 17 -20.71 1.66 -6.58
CA VAL A 17 -19.32 2.05 -6.82
C VAL A 17 -18.64 1.03 -7.73
N PHE A 18 -18.75 -0.25 -7.38
CA PHE A 18 -18.32 -1.36 -8.22
C PHE A 18 -19.16 -2.61 -7.90
N SER A 19 -19.16 -3.58 -8.80
CA SER A 19 -19.88 -4.85 -8.63
C SER A 19 -19.15 -5.99 -9.32
N GLN A 20 -19.34 -7.21 -8.79
CA GLN A 20 -18.82 -8.46 -9.36
C GLN A 20 -17.29 -8.47 -9.57
N VAL A 21 -16.54 -7.81 -8.68
CA VAL A 21 -15.09 -7.82 -8.75
C VAL A 21 -14.56 -9.12 -8.16
N SER A 22 -13.86 -9.90 -8.99
CA SER A 22 -13.19 -11.12 -8.55
C SER A 22 -11.72 -11.08 -8.99
N LEU A 23 -10.80 -11.36 -8.06
CA LEU A 23 -9.37 -11.43 -8.36
C LEU A 23 -8.66 -12.37 -7.36
N GLN A 24 -7.51 -12.85 -7.76
CA GLN A 24 -6.64 -13.67 -6.92
C GLN A 24 -5.21 -13.16 -7.08
N VAL A 25 -4.48 -13.09 -5.96
CA VAL A 25 -3.08 -12.66 -5.95
C VAL A 25 -2.26 -13.66 -5.14
N GLN A 26 -1.20 -14.16 -5.75
CA GLN A 26 -0.25 -15.06 -5.10
C GLN A 26 0.80 -14.28 -4.31
N SER A 27 1.54 -14.97 -3.45
CA SER A 27 2.73 -14.41 -2.81
C SER A 27 3.78 -14.05 -3.87
N GLY A 28 4.32 -12.84 -3.81
CA GLY A 28 5.30 -12.33 -4.77
C GLY A 28 4.72 -11.88 -6.11
N GLU A 29 3.42 -12.01 -6.34
CA GLU A 29 2.73 -11.58 -7.57
C GLU A 29 2.44 -10.07 -7.54
N PHE A 30 2.57 -9.43 -8.69
CA PHE A 30 2.20 -8.04 -8.91
C PHE A 30 0.95 -7.95 -9.79
N VAL A 31 -0.13 -7.44 -9.25
CA VAL A 31 -1.39 -7.19 -9.96
C VAL A 31 -1.62 -5.68 -10.08
N ALA A 32 -1.88 -5.21 -11.31
CA ALA A 32 -2.26 -3.83 -11.58
C ALA A 32 -3.76 -3.71 -11.89
N ILE A 33 -4.42 -2.79 -11.20
CA ILE A 33 -5.83 -2.43 -11.45
C ILE A 33 -5.85 -1.09 -12.18
N VAL A 34 -6.31 -1.11 -13.42
CA VAL A 34 -6.35 0.06 -14.30
C VAL A 34 -7.80 0.48 -14.54
N GLY A 35 -8.03 1.77 -14.65
CA GLY A 35 -9.35 2.31 -14.97
C GLY A 35 -9.39 3.84 -14.83
N GLU A 36 -10.46 4.47 -15.29
CA GLU A 36 -10.66 5.90 -15.20
C GLU A 36 -10.73 6.41 -13.76
N SER A 37 -10.53 7.72 -13.58
CA SER A 37 -10.69 8.34 -12.25
C SER A 37 -12.14 8.24 -11.79
N GLY A 38 -12.35 8.01 -10.48
CA GLY A 38 -13.67 7.97 -9.88
C GLY A 38 -14.44 6.64 -10.03
N VAL A 39 -13.90 5.62 -10.71
CA VAL A 39 -14.58 4.32 -10.89
C VAL A 39 -14.51 3.40 -9.65
N GLY A 40 -14.05 3.89 -8.49
CA GLY A 40 -14.06 3.14 -7.25
C GLY A 40 -12.79 2.34 -6.94
N LYS A 41 -11.67 2.56 -7.64
CA LYS A 41 -10.41 1.82 -7.42
C LYS A 41 -9.85 1.99 -6.00
N SER A 42 -9.80 3.22 -5.48
CA SER A 42 -9.36 3.50 -4.11
C SER A 42 -10.29 2.87 -3.07
N THR A 43 -11.61 2.88 -3.34
CA THR A 43 -12.60 2.20 -2.50
C THR A 43 -12.37 0.69 -2.49
N LEU A 44 -12.05 0.11 -3.64
CA LEU A 44 -11.71 -1.31 -3.73
C LEU A 44 -10.47 -1.62 -2.87
N LEU A 45 -9.38 -0.85 -2.99
CA LEU A 45 -8.19 -1.04 -2.14
C LEU A 45 -8.53 -0.93 -0.65
N ASN A 46 -9.38 0.01 -0.26
CA ASN A 46 -9.83 0.15 1.13
C ASN A 46 -10.59 -1.10 1.61
N CYS A 47 -11.47 -1.67 0.78
CA CYS A 47 -12.14 -2.94 1.09
C CYS A 47 -11.12 -4.09 1.23
N LEU A 48 -10.13 -4.18 0.32
CA LEU A 48 -9.08 -5.21 0.38
C LEU A 48 -8.21 -5.10 1.64
N ALA A 49 -8.04 -3.88 2.17
CA ALA A 49 -7.32 -3.62 3.42
C ALA A 49 -8.18 -3.83 4.68
N GLY A 50 -9.49 -4.07 4.54
CA GLY A 50 -10.43 -4.03 5.65
C GLY A 50 -10.51 -2.65 6.33
N LEU A 51 -10.31 -1.58 5.55
CA LEU A 51 -10.50 -0.19 5.96
C LEU A 51 -11.92 0.31 5.69
N ASP A 52 -12.60 -0.33 4.76
CA ASP A 52 -14.01 -0.09 4.44
C ASP A 52 -14.74 -1.43 4.33
N THR A 53 -16.05 -1.40 4.51
CA THR A 53 -16.94 -2.57 4.36
C THR A 53 -17.38 -2.72 2.91
N TRP A 54 -17.98 -3.87 2.59
CA TRP A 54 -18.59 -4.14 1.29
C TRP A 54 -19.98 -4.75 1.45
N ASP A 55 -20.80 -4.72 0.40
CA ASP A 55 -22.20 -5.13 0.47
C ASP A 55 -22.40 -6.58 0.05
N GLN A 56 -21.58 -7.09 -0.89
CA GLN A 56 -21.68 -8.45 -1.40
C GLN A 56 -20.30 -9.02 -1.69
N GLY A 57 -20.19 -10.34 -1.72
CA GLY A 57 -18.96 -11.06 -2.00
C GLY A 57 -18.10 -11.28 -0.76
N THR A 58 -16.88 -11.75 -0.97
CA THR A 58 -15.94 -12.07 0.11
C THR A 58 -14.52 -11.64 -0.22
N VAL A 59 -13.78 -11.26 0.82
CA VAL A 59 -12.33 -10.97 0.75
C VAL A 59 -11.60 -11.89 1.72
N HIS A 60 -10.71 -12.72 1.19
CA HIS A 60 -9.88 -13.62 1.99
C HIS A 60 -8.42 -13.23 1.90
N PHE A 61 -7.77 -13.11 3.03
CA PHE A 61 -6.33 -12.90 3.14
C PHE A 61 -5.71 -14.09 3.87
N ASN A 62 -4.79 -14.81 3.22
CA ASN A 62 -4.20 -16.05 3.75
C ASN A 62 -5.23 -17.07 4.25
N GLY A 63 -6.37 -17.16 3.58
CA GLY A 63 -7.47 -18.06 3.95
C GLY A 63 -8.41 -17.52 5.02
N LEU A 64 -8.12 -16.38 5.64
CA LEU A 64 -9.00 -15.71 6.60
C LEU A 64 -10.02 -14.85 5.86
N ASP A 65 -11.30 -15.05 6.09
CA ASP A 65 -12.37 -14.19 5.59
C ASP A 65 -12.40 -12.89 6.40
N LEU A 66 -12.06 -11.77 5.75
CA LEU A 66 -12.01 -10.45 6.41
C LEU A 66 -13.38 -9.98 6.87
N GLY A 67 -14.45 -10.42 6.21
CA GLY A 67 -15.82 -10.06 6.57
C GLY A 67 -16.30 -10.69 7.90
N GLN A 68 -15.59 -11.68 8.42
CA GLN A 68 -15.89 -12.32 9.71
C GLN A 68 -15.03 -11.77 10.87
N LEU A 69 -14.12 -10.84 10.57
CA LEU A 69 -13.21 -10.30 11.58
C LEU A 69 -13.81 -9.06 12.25
N SER A 70 -13.57 -8.90 13.54
CA SER A 70 -13.86 -7.67 14.28
C SER A 70 -12.88 -6.56 13.88
N ASP A 71 -13.22 -5.29 14.16
CA ASP A 71 -12.36 -4.13 13.90
C ASP A 71 -10.97 -4.27 14.54
N ASP A 72 -10.90 -4.81 15.75
CA ASP A 72 -9.64 -5.08 16.44
C ASP A 72 -8.79 -6.15 15.72
N GLN A 73 -9.44 -7.19 15.19
CA GLN A 73 -8.77 -8.24 14.42
C GLN A 73 -8.28 -7.70 13.08
N LEU A 74 -9.10 -6.90 12.37
CA LEU A 74 -8.71 -6.20 11.15
C LEU A 74 -7.56 -5.23 11.40
N ALA A 75 -7.58 -4.47 12.50
CA ALA A 75 -6.50 -3.56 12.87
C ALA A 75 -5.17 -4.31 13.13
N ARG A 76 -5.23 -5.48 13.80
CA ARG A 76 -4.05 -6.34 14.02
C ARG A 76 -3.52 -6.91 12.72
N LEU A 77 -4.40 -7.37 11.83
CA LEU A 77 -4.04 -7.90 10.52
C LEU A 77 -3.34 -6.82 9.67
N ARG A 78 -3.91 -5.62 9.58
CA ARG A 78 -3.28 -4.48 8.88
C ARG A 78 -1.91 -4.18 9.44
N ARG A 79 -1.80 -4.01 10.76
CA ARG A 79 -0.54 -3.70 11.43
C ARG A 79 0.58 -4.70 11.16
N GLN A 80 0.23 -6.00 11.05
CA GLN A 80 1.21 -7.07 10.92
C GLN A 80 1.53 -7.43 9.47
N HIS A 81 0.54 -7.37 8.58
CA HIS A 81 0.63 -8.03 7.29
C HIS A 81 0.34 -7.15 6.08
N ILE A 82 -0.22 -5.96 6.27
CA ILE A 82 -0.59 -5.09 5.15
C ILE A 82 0.23 -3.80 5.19
N GLY A 83 0.90 -3.50 4.09
CA GLY A 83 1.43 -2.16 3.80
C GLY A 83 0.45 -1.41 2.92
N PHE A 84 0.27 -0.11 3.16
CA PHE A 84 -0.60 0.73 2.34
C PHE A 84 0.13 2.01 1.93
N VAL A 85 0.19 2.27 0.62
CA VAL A 85 0.69 3.53 0.04
C VAL A 85 -0.51 4.28 -0.50
N PHE A 86 -0.86 5.39 0.14
CA PHE A 86 -1.98 6.24 -0.27
C PHE A 86 -1.54 7.28 -1.30
N GLN A 87 -2.46 7.69 -2.17
CA GLN A 87 -2.24 8.75 -3.14
C GLN A 87 -1.81 10.08 -2.50
N ALA A 88 -2.36 10.42 -1.35
CA ALA A 88 -2.09 11.66 -0.61
C ALA A 88 -0.96 11.54 0.44
N PHE A 89 -0.01 10.64 0.28
CA PHE A 89 1.15 10.36 1.15
C PHE A 89 0.82 10.05 2.63
N HIS A 90 -0.08 10.78 3.25
CA HIS A 90 -0.46 10.71 4.68
C HIS A 90 0.72 10.64 5.64
N VAL A 91 1.79 11.39 5.33
CA VAL A 91 2.97 11.53 6.19
C VAL A 91 2.59 12.42 7.37
N LEU A 92 2.94 12.00 8.59
CA LEU A 92 2.59 12.74 9.81
C LEU A 92 3.49 13.97 9.95
N PRO A 93 2.93 15.20 9.96
CA PRO A 93 3.71 16.44 9.83
C PRO A 93 4.56 16.78 11.06
N HIS A 94 4.24 16.21 12.21
CA HIS A 94 4.93 16.46 13.49
C HIS A 94 6.01 15.41 13.81
N LEU A 95 6.14 14.38 12.99
CA LEU A 95 7.19 13.38 13.09
C LEU A 95 8.24 13.66 12.02
N ASP A 96 9.51 13.45 12.35
CA ASP A 96 10.56 13.47 11.34
C ASP A 96 10.44 12.26 10.37
N VAL A 97 11.28 12.25 9.34
CA VAL A 97 11.27 11.19 8.32
C VAL A 97 11.55 9.82 8.93
N ALA A 98 12.54 9.69 9.82
CA ALA A 98 12.89 8.42 10.44
C ALA A 98 11.74 7.93 11.35
N GLN A 99 11.11 8.81 12.10
CA GLN A 99 9.97 8.50 12.95
C GLN A 99 8.74 8.08 12.12
N ASN A 100 8.46 8.77 11.01
CA ASN A 100 7.38 8.36 10.08
C ASN A 100 7.61 6.94 9.55
N VAL A 101 8.84 6.63 9.13
CA VAL A 101 9.19 5.30 8.61
C VAL A 101 9.16 4.25 9.73
N ALA A 102 9.59 4.59 10.95
CA ALA A 102 9.60 3.67 12.09
C ALA A 102 8.22 3.33 12.65
N LEU A 103 7.19 4.13 12.33
CA LEU A 103 5.87 4.03 12.95
C LEU A 103 5.26 2.61 12.93
N PRO A 104 5.27 1.84 11.83
CA PRO A 104 4.75 0.47 11.83
C PRO A 104 5.51 -0.46 12.79
N LEU A 105 6.83 -0.30 12.91
CA LEU A 105 7.63 -1.08 13.86
C LEU A 105 7.26 -0.73 15.31
N MET A 106 7.07 0.55 15.61
CA MET A 106 6.62 1.02 16.93
C MET A 106 5.26 0.44 17.30
N LEU A 107 4.31 0.39 16.35
CA LEU A 107 3.00 -0.23 16.54
C LEU A 107 3.08 -1.74 16.78
N LEU A 108 4.15 -2.39 16.32
CA LEU A 108 4.45 -3.80 16.60
C LEU A 108 5.25 -4.01 17.89
N GLY A 109 5.54 -2.93 18.65
CA GLY A 109 6.38 -2.99 19.84
C GLY A 109 7.86 -3.24 19.51
N GLN A 110 8.30 -2.98 18.29
CA GLN A 110 9.66 -3.18 17.82
C GLN A 110 10.39 -1.84 17.71
N ARG A 111 11.69 -1.86 17.99
CA ARG A 111 12.60 -0.75 17.73
C ARG A 111 13.81 -1.26 16.97
N ASP A 112 14.00 -0.78 15.76
CA ASP A 112 15.12 -1.17 14.90
C ASP A 112 15.61 0.05 14.08
N ASP A 113 16.43 0.86 14.70
CA ASP A 113 16.96 2.07 14.07
C ASP A 113 17.88 1.72 12.87
N ARG A 114 18.56 0.55 12.87
CA ARG A 114 19.37 0.09 11.73
C ARG A 114 18.52 -0.22 10.52
N ARG A 115 17.39 -0.89 10.74
CA ARG A 115 16.42 -1.21 9.67
C ARG A 115 15.80 0.05 9.09
N VAL A 116 15.49 1.06 9.93
CA VAL A 116 15.01 2.36 9.47
C VAL A 116 16.05 3.02 8.57
N GLN A 117 17.34 3.07 8.98
CA GLN A 117 18.40 3.67 8.15
C GLN A 117 18.62 2.89 6.85
N ALA A 118 18.58 1.57 6.88
CA ALA A 118 18.69 0.73 5.68
C ALA A 118 17.52 0.99 4.71
N MET A 119 16.29 1.09 5.22
CA MET A 119 15.12 1.41 4.40
C MET A 119 15.20 2.82 3.79
N LEU A 120 15.64 3.82 4.57
CA LEU A 120 15.87 5.16 4.04
C LEU A 120 16.94 5.16 2.93
N GLY A 121 17.97 4.35 3.06
CA GLY A 121 18.96 4.12 2.00
C GLY A 121 18.35 3.51 0.74
N ALA A 122 17.56 2.45 0.90
CA ALA A 122 16.91 1.73 -0.19
C ALA A 122 15.98 2.64 -1.01
N VAL A 123 15.24 3.54 -0.36
CA VAL A 123 14.36 4.51 -1.06
C VAL A 123 15.07 5.82 -1.46
N GLY A 124 16.41 5.91 -1.31
CA GLY A 124 17.20 7.10 -1.70
C GLY A 124 16.93 8.34 -0.84
N LEU A 125 16.72 8.15 0.47
CA LEU A 125 16.51 9.20 1.46
C LEU A 125 17.64 9.25 2.51
N THR A 126 18.82 8.72 2.19
CA THR A 126 20.01 8.76 3.08
C THR A 126 20.29 10.19 3.55
N GLY A 127 20.52 10.35 4.85
CA GLY A 127 20.80 11.66 5.46
C GLY A 127 19.60 12.57 5.68
N LEU A 128 18.40 12.17 5.27
CA LEU A 128 17.17 12.96 5.44
C LEU A 128 16.33 12.55 6.67
N GLY A 129 16.78 11.55 7.44
CA GLY A 129 16.02 10.98 8.56
C GLY A 129 15.51 11.99 9.59
N GLY A 130 16.31 13.00 9.94
CA GLY A 130 15.94 14.03 10.91
C GLY A 130 15.16 15.23 10.34
N ARG A 131 14.81 15.21 9.04
CA ARG A 131 14.01 16.30 8.44
C ARG A 131 12.53 16.12 8.74
N LEU A 132 11.83 17.25 8.85
CA LEU A 132 10.37 17.27 8.92
C LEU A 132 9.74 17.19 7.51
N PRO A 133 8.52 16.66 7.36
CA PRO A 133 7.85 16.52 6.07
C PRO A 133 7.78 17.81 5.24
N GLN A 134 7.54 18.95 5.86
CA GLN A 134 7.47 20.25 5.18
C GLN A 134 8.81 20.71 4.57
N GLN A 135 9.91 20.04 4.87
CA GLN A 135 11.23 20.30 4.31
C GLN A 135 11.55 19.41 3.09
N LEU A 136 10.59 18.59 2.66
CA LEU A 136 10.76 17.60 1.61
C LEU A 136 10.00 17.99 0.34
N SER A 137 10.52 17.58 -0.82
CA SER A 137 9.77 17.63 -2.08
C SER A 137 8.66 16.56 -2.10
N GLY A 138 7.67 16.71 -3.00
CA GLY A 138 6.59 15.73 -3.17
C GLY A 138 7.12 14.31 -3.46
N GLY A 139 8.15 14.18 -4.30
CA GLY A 139 8.77 12.88 -4.58
C GLY A 139 9.54 12.30 -3.39
N GLN A 140 10.07 13.13 -2.49
CA GLN A 140 10.67 12.67 -1.23
C GLN A 140 9.58 12.21 -0.26
N LEU A 141 8.47 12.94 -0.13
CA LEU A 141 7.32 12.55 0.69
C LEU A 141 6.73 11.22 0.23
N GLN A 142 6.62 11.01 -1.08
CA GLN A 142 6.17 9.73 -1.64
C GLN A 142 7.08 8.57 -1.22
N ARG A 143 8.40 8.76 -1.28
CA ARG A 143 9.37 7.74 -0.86
C ARG A 143 9.33 7.49 0.65
N VAL A 144 9.03 8.50 1.47
CA VAL A 144 8.77 8.31 2.91
C VAL A 144 7.54 7.43 3.12
N ALA A 145 6.43 7.72 2.42
CA ALA A 145 5.20 6.91 2.50
C ALA A 145 5.43 5.45 2.08
N MET A 146 6.22 5.22 1.02
CA MET A 146 6.62 3.88 0.59
C MET A 146 7.49 3.17 1.63
N ALA A 147 8.52 3.83 2.14
CA ALA A 147 9.40 3.28 3.17
C ALA A 147 8.61 2.87 4.41
N ARG A 148 7.65 3.70 4.83
CA ARG A 148 6.73 3.40 5.92
C ARG A 148 5.87 2.17 5.63
N ALA A 149 5.33 2.05 4.42
CA ALA A 149 4.49 0.92 4.04
C ALA A 149 5.26 -0.41 3.98
N LEU A 150 6.57 -0.37 3.75
CA LEU A 150 7.43 -1.54 3.55
C LEU A 150 8.23 -1.95 4.79
N ILE A 151 8.48 -1.03 5.75
CA ILE A 151 9.43 -1.24 6.84
C ILE A 151 9.14 -2.49 7.70
N HIS A 152 7.91 -2.86 7.88
CA HIS A 152 7.49 -4.03 8.67
C HIS A 152 7.42 -5.33 7.86
N ARG A 153 7.84 -5.30 6.56
CA ARG A 153 7.82 -6.44 5.62
C ARG A 153 6.42 -7.04 5.50
N PRO A 154 5.46 -6.28 5.01
CA PRO A 154 4.09 -6.78 4.86
C PRO A 154 4.06 -7.95 3.86
N ALA A 155 3.10 -8.85 4.05
CA ALA A 155 2.84 -9.93 3.11
C ALA A 155 2.00 -9.44 1.90
N LEU A 156 1.23 -8.35 2.08
CA LEU A 156 0.44 -7.70 1.03
C LEU A 156 0.73 -6.19 1.05
N LEU A 157 1.11 -5.65 -0.10
CA LEU A 157 1.23 -4.23 -0.32
C LEU A 157 0.10 -3.74 -1.23
N LEU A 158 -0.64 -2.76 -0.76
CA LEU A 158 -1.69 -2.07 -1.51
C LEU A 158 -1.20 -0.67 -1.84
N ALA A 159 -1.22 -0.26 -3.09
CA ALA A 159 -0.72 1.03 -3.52
C ALA A 159 -1.74 1.75 -4.41
N ASP A 160 -2.19 2.92 -3.94
CA ASP A 160 -3.15 3.77 -4.63
C ASP A 160 -2.42 4.91 -5.33
N GLU A 161 -2.26 4.80 -6.63
CA GLU A 161 -1.58 5.78 -7.50
C GLU A 161 -0.25 6.31 -6.94
N PRO A 162 0.68 5.43 -6.54
CA PRO A 162 1.89 5.82 -5.82
C PRO A 162 2.85 6.71 -6.64
N THR A 163 2.57 6.88 -7.92
CA THR A 163 3.40 7.68 -8.84
C THR A 163 2.65 8.81 -9.53
N GLY A 164 1.35 8.98 -9.26
CA GLY A 164 0.47 9.89 -10.01
C GLY A 164 0.86 11.37 -9.95
N ASN A 165 1.56 11.81 -8.90
CA ASN A 165 1.97 13.19 -8.68
C ASN A 165 3.46 13.43 -8.96
N LEU A 166 4.15 12.49 -9.63
CA LEU A 166 5.58 12.56 -9.87
C LEU A 166 5.88 12.77 -11.36
N ASP A 167 7.04 13.38 -11.64
CA ASP A 167 7.57 13.40 -12.99
C ASP A 167 7.91 11.96 -13.46
N PRO A 168 7.91 11.70 -14.78
CA PRO A 168 8.07 10.35 -15.32
C PRO A 168 9.34 9.64 -14.86
N ALA A 169 10.48 10.35 -14.74
CA ALA A 169 11.74 9.75 -14.32
C ALA A 169 11.74 9.36 -12.83
N THR A 170 11.13 10.19 -11.99
CA THR A 170 10.95 9.89 -10.56
C THR A 170 9.93 8.78 -10.37
N ALA A 171 8.83 8.79 -11.14
CA ALA A 171 7.80 7.75 -11.11
C ALA A 171 8.38 6.36 -11.44
N ALA A 172 9.23 6.25 -12.47
CA ALA A 172 9.89 5.00 -12.84
C ALA A 172 10.77 4.47 -11.71
N ARG A 173 11.61 5.32 -11.10
CA ARG A 173 12.49 4.93 -9.98
C ARG A 173 11.72 4.50 -8.73
N VAL A 174 10.62 5.20 -8.43
CA VAL A 174 9.73 4.87 -7.32
C VAL A 174 9.11 3.49 -7.54
N LEU A 175 8.62 3.22 -8.75
CA LEU A 175 8.05 1.93 -9.10
C LEU A 175 9.10 0.81 -9.06
N ASP A 176 10.32 1.06 -9.57
CA ASP A 176 11.43 0.10 -9.50
C ASP A 176 11.72 -0.29 -8.06
N THR A 177 11.91 0.70 -7.18
CA THR A 177 12.15 0.47 -5.75
C THR A 177 11.02 -0.32 -5.11
N LEU A 178 9.76 -0.01 -5.45
CA LEU A 178 8.58 -0.71 -4.93
C LEU A 178 8.62 -2.19 -5.33
N LEU A 179 8.87 -2.47 -6.61
CA LEU A 179 8.92 -3.83 -7.14
C LEU A 179 10.10 -4.63 -6.60
N GLU A 180 11.28 -4.01 -6.46
CA GLU A 180 12.45 -4.65 -5.85
C GLU A 180 12.14 -5.07 -4.40
N GLN A 181 11.60 -4.17 -3.59
CA GLN A 181 11.30 -4.44 -2.19
C GLN A 181 10.19 -5.49 -2.02
N THR A 182 9.17 -5.49 -2.89
CA THR A 182 8.12 -6.51 -2.84
C THR A 182 8.63 -7.88 -3.26
N ARG A 183 9.48 -7.96 -4.29
CA ARG A 183 10.11 -9.22 -4.74
C ARG A 183 11.08 -9.77 -3.70
N GLU A 184 11.93 -8.93 -3.10
CA GLU A 184 12.88 -9.35 -2.06
C GLU A 184 12.18 -10.00 -0.87
N HIS A 185 11.00 -9.52 -0.52
CA HIS A 185 10.23 -10.02 0.61
C HIS A 185 9.09 -10.96 0.24
N GLN A 186 8.97 -11.36 -1.03
CA GLN A 186 7.88 -12.20 -1.54
C GLN A 186 6.49 -11.65 -1.17
N ALA A 187 6.36 -10.33 -1.07
CA ALA A 187 5.09 -9.67 -0.82
C ALA A 187 4.22 -9.69 -2.09
N ALA A 188 2.92 -9.90 -1.94
CA ALA A 188 1.97 -9.62 -3.01
C ALA A 188 1.80 -8.11 -3.17
N LEU A 189 1.69 -7.62 -4.41
CA LEU A 189 1.45 -6.21 -4.69
C LEU A 189 0.16 -6.04 -5.50
N VAL A 190 -0.75 -5.21 -4.98
CA VAL A 190 -1.91 -4.71 -5.75
C VAL A 190 -1.75 -3.22 -5.93
N LEU A 191 -1.57 -2.80 -7.17
CA LEU A 191 -1.34 -1.41 -7.57
C LEU A 191 -2.57 -0.88 -8.33
N VAL A 192 -3.13 0.21 -7.86
CA VAL A 192 -4.07 1.02 -8.64
C VAL A 192 -3.31 2.11 -9.36
N THR A 193 -3.50 2.23 -10.67
CA THR A 193 -2.77 3.21 -11.48
C THR A 193 -3.52 3.62 -12.74
N HIS A 194 -3.26 4.83 -13.22
CA HIS A 194 -3.59 5.29 -14.57
C HIS A 194 -2.42 5.11 -15.55
N SER A 195 -1.23 4.79 -15.04
CA SER A 195 -0.03 4.62 -15.85
C SER A 195 -0.04 3.26 -16.55
N GLN A 196 -0.17 3.28 -17.88
CA GLN A 196 -0.02 2.05 -18.67
C GLN A 196 1.38 1.45 -18.55
N ALA A 197 2.42 2.28 -18.45
CA ALA A 197 3.79 1.82 -18.24
C ALA A 197 3.96 1.06 -16.90
N ALA A 198 3.25 1.48 -15.85
CA ALA A 198 3.24 0.74 -14.59
C ALA A 198 2.43 -0.57 -14.71
N ALA A 199 1.29 -0.53 -15.39
CA ALA A 199 0.44 -1.70 -15.60
C ALA A 199 1.10 -2.79 -16.46
N GLN A 200 1.90 -2.42 -17.46
CA GLN A 200 2.66 -3.36 -18.30
C GLN A 200 3.74 -4.14 -17.54
N ARG A 201 4.05 -3.79 -16.31
CA ARG A 201 5.02 -4.47 -15.45
C ARG A 201 4.38 -5.49 -14.52
N ALA A 202 3.04 -5.57 -14.51
CA ALA A 202 2.29 -6.58 -13.77
C ALA A 202 2.41 -7.97 -14.42
N ASP A 203 2.23 -9.00 -13.57
CA ASP A 203 2.32 -10.41 -13.98
C ASP A 203 1.08 -10.89 -14.77
#